data_a3a4c76dc6255eb6fcf6804a458991bb
#
_entry.id   a3a4c76dc6255eb6fcf6804a458991bb
#
_cell.length_a   1.000
_cell.length_b   1.000
_cell.length_c   1.000
_cell.angle_alpha   90.00
_cell.angle_beta   90.00
_cell.angle_gamma   90.00
#
_symmetry.space_group_name_H-M   'P 1'
#
loop_
_entity.id
_entity.type
_entity.pdbx_description
1 polymer ?
#
loop_
_entity_poly.entity_id
_entity_poly.type
_entity_poly.pdbx_seq_one_letter_code
_entity_poly.pdbx_strand_id
1 'polypeptide(L)'
;MSKLRRLLTRCIAALLIITLSAQPALAQSILRDAETEALLRDMSAPLIAAAGLDPRNVDVVMIGDSSLNAFVAGGQVVYIHSGLIQAADSVDEVQGVIAHELGHITGGHVINDSGGKAATGITILSLLLGGLAA
;
A
#
# COMPACT_ATOMS: atom_id res chain seq x y z
N MET A 1 -36.41 -36.72 -14.83
CA MET A 1 -36.17 -35.26 -14.81
C MET A 1 -36.44 -34.71 -16.20
N SER A 2 -37.35 -33.74 -16.34
CA SER A 2 -37.75 -33.20 -17.64
C SER A 2 -36.56 -32.40 -18.29
N LYS A 3 -36.47 -32.40 -19.61
CA LYS A 3 -35.45 -31.64 -20.40
C LYS A 3 -35.41 -30.17 -19.97
N LEU A 4 -36.56 -29.61 -19.59
CA LEU A 4 -36.72 -28.26 -19.09
C LEU A 4 -35.94 -28.01 -17.79
N ARG A 5 -36.00 -28.93 -16.80
CA ARG A 5 -35.25 -28.82 -15.55
C ARG A 5 -33.74 -28.79 -15.78
N ARG A 6 -33.23 -29.62 -16.67
CA ARG A 6 -31.81 -29.66 -17.00
C ARG A 6 -31.35 -28.38 -17.69
N LEU A 7 -32.20 -27.80 -18.57
CA LEU A 7 -31.92 -26.55 -19.22
C LEU A 7 -31.88 -25.39 -18.21
N LEU A 8 -32.87 -25.35 -17.32
CA LEU A 8 -32.93 -24.32 -16.26
C LEU A 8 -31.71 -24.38 -15.33
N THR A 9 -31.30 -25.57 -14.91
CA THR A 9 -30.13 -25.75 -14.05
C THR A 9 -28.84 -25.31 -14.75
N ARG A 10 -28.71 -25.60 -16.06
CA ARG A 10 -27.55 -25.14 -16.85
C ARG A 10 -27.51 -23.63 -17.03
N CYS A 11 -28.65 -22.99 -17.25
CA CYS A 11 -28.74 -21.53 -17.37
C CYS A 11 -28.42 -20.84 -16.03
N ILE A 12 -28.93 -21.37 -14.91
CA ILE A 12 -28.63 -20.84 -13.57
C ILE A 12 -27.15 -21.03 -13.23
N ALA A 13 -26.56 -22.18 -13.52
CA ALA A 13 -25.15 -22.42 -13.30
C ALA A 13 -24.26 -21.50 -14.16
N ALA A 14 -24.60 -21.31 -15.43
CA ALA A 14 -23.89 -20.38 -16.29
C ALA A 14 -23.99 -18.93 -15.81
N LEU A 15 -25.18 -18.51 -15.34
CA LEU A 15 -25.38 -17.16 -14.80
C LEU A 15 -24.57 -16.95 -13.50
N LEU A 16 -24.52 -17.96 -12.63
CA LEU A 16 -23.71 -17.94 -11.39
C LEU A 16 -22.21 -17.84 -11.70
N ILE A 17 -21.73 -18.55 -12.70
CA ILE A 17 -20.32 -18.49 -13.10
C ILE A 17 -19.96 -17.09 -13.65
N ILE A 18 -20.85 -16.49 -14.45
CA ILE A 18 -20.64 -15.16 -15.00
C ILE A 18 -20.63 -14.09 -13.90
N THR A 19 -21.50 -14.21 -12.90
CA THR A 19 -21.51 -13.25 -11.78
C THR A 19 -20.32 -13.41 -10.84
N LEU A 20 -19.78 -14.63 -10.68
CA LEU A 20 -18.58 -14.87 -9.86
C LEU A 20 -17.30 -14.37 -10.51
N SER A 21 -17.23 -14.34 -11.85
CA SER A 21 -16.07 -13.83 -12.59
C SER A 21 -16.05 -12.32 -12.78
N ALA A 22 -17.14 -11.62 -12.45
CA ALA A 22 -17.23 -10.16 -12.50
C ALA A 22 -16.80 -9.48 -11.20
N GLN A 23 -15.81 -10.02 -10.49
CA GLN A 23 -15.18 -9.25 -9.42
C GLN A 23 -14.32 -8.17 -10.09
N PRO A 24 -14.57 -6.88 -9.81
CA PRO A 24 -13.63 -5.86 -10.22
C PRO A 24 -12.30 -6.19 -9.55
N ALA A 25 -11.30 -6.54 -10.34
CA ALA A 25 -9.93 -6.47 -9.88
C ALA A 25 -9.72 -5.00 -9.49
N LEU A 26 -9.79 -4.70 -8.19
CA LEU A 26 -9.29 -3.45 -7.64
C LEU A 26 -7.78 -3.49 -7.86
N ALA A 27 -7.36 -3.24 -9.09
CA ALA A 27 -5.99 -2.97 -9.42
C ALA A 27 -5.64 -1.71 -8.62
N GLN A 28 -4.81 -1.88 -7.59
CA GLN A 28 -4.22 -0.75 -6.89
C GLN A 28 -3.53 0.09 -7.95
N SER A 29 -4.11 1.24 -8.30
CA SER A 29 -3.55 2.12 -9.30
C SER A 29 -2.42 2.92 -8.65
N ILE A 30 -1.22 2.80 -9.18
CA ILE A 30 -0.14 3.73 -8.85
C ILE A 30 -0.59 5.10 -9.33
N LEU A 31 -0.72 6.04 -8.40
CA LEU A 31 -1.03 7.42 -8.70
C LEU A 31 0.25 8.10 -9.22
N ARG A 32 0.31 8.29 -10.53
CA ARG A 32 1.39 9.02 -11.20
C ARG A 32 0.98 10.47 -11.38
N ASP A 33 1.21 11.26 -10.36
CA ASP A 33 1.13 12.71 -10.38
C ASP A 33 2.52 13.28 -10.15
N ALA A 34 3.04 14.02 -11.14
CA ALA A 34 4.41 14.54 -11.11
C ALA A 34 4.68 15.45 -9.92
N GLU A 35 3.70 16.21 -9.46
CA GLU A 35 3.84 17.08 -8.29
C GLU A 35 3.91 16.26 -7.01
N THR A 36 3.05 15.27 -6.86
CA THR A 36 3.05 14.35 -5.71
C THR A 36 4.32 13.51 -5.68
N GLU A 37 4.79 13.00 -6.82
CA GLU A 37 6.04 12.25 -6.90
C GLU A 37 7.25 13.13 -6.52
N ALA A 38 7.29 14.39 -6.97
CA ALA A 38 8.33 15.34 -6.61
C ALA A 38 8.32 15.64 -5.11
N LEU A 39 7.15 15.90 -4.54
CA LEU A 39 6.98 16.14 -3.10
C LEU A 39 7.45 14.96 -2.26
N LEU A 40 7.02 13.74 -2.59
CA LEU A 40 7.43 12.52 -1.89
C LEU A 40 8.95 12.31 -1.98
N ARG A 41 9.55 12.58 -3.13
CA ARG A 41 11.00 12.50 -3.32
C ARG A 41 11.73 13.51 -2.45
N ASP A 42 11.30 14.76 -2.48
CA ASP A 42 11.96 15.86 -1.75
C ASP A 42 11.89 15.63 -0.23
N MET A 43 10.73 15.20 0.28
CA MET A 43 10.57 14.93 1.71
C MET A 43 11.28 13.65 2.17
N SER A 44 11.49 12.69 1.28
CA SER A 44 12.12 11.40 1.60
C SER A 44 13.64 11.42 1.47
N ALA A 45 14.20 12.24 0.59
CA ALA A 45 15.64 12.26 0.29
C ALA A 45 16.52 12.44 1.55
N PRO A 46 16.24 13.37 2.48
CA PRO A 46 17.03 13.49 3.70
C PRO A 46 16.92 12.29 4.62
N LEU A 47 15.75 11.62 4.67
CA LEU A 47 15.53 10.43 5.48
C LEU A 47 16.30 9.23 4.91
N ILE A 48 16.27 9.07 3.58
CA ILE A 48 17.00 8.01 2.86
C ILE A 48 18.51 8.17 3.10
N ALA A 49 19.03 9.40 3.00
CA ALA A 49 20.43 9.68 3.28
C ALA A 49 20.81 9.41 4.74
N ALA A 50 19.96 9.81 5.69
CA ALA A 50 20.14 9.54 7.12
C ALA A 50 20.12 8.04 7.46
N ALA A 51 19.36 7.25 6.70
CA ALA A 51 19.34 5.79 6.79
C ALA A 51 20.59 5.11 6.19
N GLY A 52 21.53 5.88 5.62
CA GLY A 52 22.73 5.37 4.97
C GLY A 52 22.48 4.78 3.57
N LEU A 53 21.35 5.10 2.96
CA LEU A 53 20.96 4.67 1.63
C LEU A 53 21.22 5.80 0.61
N ASP A 54 21.39 5.42 -0.68
CA ASP A 54 21.48 6.40 -1.75
C ASP A 54 20.07 6.81 -2.22
N PRO A 55 19.69 8.09 -2.13
CA PRO A 55 18.36 8.57 -2.56
C PRO A 55 18.02 8.29 -4.03
N ARG A 56 19.01 7.98 -4.85
CA ARG A 56 18.81 7.61 -6.27
C ARG A 56 18.38 6.16 -6.45
N ASN A 57 18.59 5.34 -5.43
CA ASN A 57 18.31 3.89 -5.46
C ASN A 57 17.05 3.50 -4.67
N VAL A 58 16.41 4.45 -4.00
CA VAL A 58 15.18 4.23 -3.24
C VAL A 58 14.05 5.03 -3.87
N ASP A 59 13.02 4.35 -4.30
CA ASP A 59 11.81 4.99 -4.81
C ASP A 59 10.74 5.07 -3.72
N VAL A 60 10.01 6.19 -3.68
CA VAL A 60 8.82 6.34 -2.83
C VAL A 60 7.62 6.59 -3.75
N VAL A 61 6.66 5.68 -3.71
CA VAL A 61 5.56 5.62 -4.68
C VAL A 61 4.22 5.65 -3.95
N MET A 62 3.28 6.48 -4.43
CA MET A 62 1.92 6.50 -3.89
C MET A 62 1.01 5.52 -4.62
N ILE A 63 0.24 4.75 -3.84
CA ILE A 63 -0.81 3.85 -4.32
C ILE A 63 -2.17 4.46 -4.01
N GLY A 64 -3.07 4.46 -4.99
CA GLY A 64 -4.47 4.86 -4.83
C GLY A 64 -5.27 3.81 -4.06
N ASP A 65 -5.12 3.79 -2.75
CA ASP A 65 -5.81 2.90 -1.82
C ASP A 65 -6.17 3.69 -0.57
N SER A 66 -7.43 3.61 -0.14
CA SER A 66 -7.95 4.35 1.03
C SER A 66 -7.56 3.74 2.37
N SER A 67 -6.90 2.59 2.39
CA SER A 67 -6.42 1.99 3.63
C SER A 67 -5.23 2.75 4.22
N LEU A 68 -5.10 2.67 5.54
CA LEU A 68 -3.99 3.27 6.28
C LEU A 68 -2.81 2.29 6.25
N ASN A 69 -1.93 2.41 5.25
CA ASN A 69 -0.83 1.46 5.07
C ASN A 69 0.38 2.09 4.35
N ALA A 70 1.57 1.56 4.65
CA ALA A 70 2.79 1.69 3.86
C ALA A 70 3.56 0.38 3.95
N PHE A 71 4.43 0.10 2.99
CA PHE A 71 5.23 -1.12 2.98
C PHE A 71 6.40 -1.01 2.01
N VAL A 72 7.43 -1.82 2.22
CA VAL A 72 8.56 -1.99 1.29
C VAL A 72 8.36 -3.24 0.45
N ALA A 73 8.57 -3.14 -0.86
CA ALA A 73 8.58 -4.28 -1.77
C ALA A 73 9.57 -4.03 -2.92
N GLY A 74 9.89 -5.09 -3.66
CA GLY A 74 10.72 -4.97 -4.87
C GLY A 74 12.15 -4.50 -4.61
N GLY A 75 12.69 -4.72 -3.41
CA GLY A 75 14.05 -4.36 -3.04
C GLY A 75 14.13 -3.03 -2.30
N GLN A 76 13.99 -1.89 -2.95
CA GLN A 76 14.14 -0.57 -2.34
C GLN A 76 13.02 0.40 -2.76
N VAL A 77 11.79 -0.07 -2.84
CA VAL A 77 10.63 0.76 -3.13
C VAL A 77 9.73 0.83 -1.90
N VAL A 78 9.49 2.04 -1.41
CA VAL A 78 8.53 2.32 -0.35
C VAL A 78 7.20 2.68 -0.99
N TYR A 79 6.17 1.90 -0.72
CA TYR A 79 4.82 2.14 -1.18
C TYR A 79 4.01 2.80 -0.07
N ILE A 80 3.32 3.89 -0.39
CA ILE A 80 2.47 4.63 0.54
C ILE A 80 1.05 4.65 -0.01
N HIS A 81 0.09 4.24 0.78
CA HIS A 81 -1.32 4.33 0.42
C HIS A 81 -1.82 5.77 0.56
N SER A 82 -2.67 6.21 -0.38
CA SER A 82 -3.28 7.54 -0.34
C SER A 82 -4.10 7.77 0.94
N GLY A 83 -4.69 6.71 1.52
CA GLY A 83 -5.39 6.79 2.80
C GLY A 83 -4.49 7.21 3.96
N LEU A 84 -3.21 6.83 3.96
CA LEU A 84 -2.24 7.28 4.96
C LEU A 84 -1.98 8.79 4.85
N ILE A 85 -1.78 9.28 3.63
CA ILE A 85 -1.57 10.72 3.38
C ILE A 85 -2.79 11.55 3.81
N GLN A 86 -4.00 11.02 3.55
CA GLN A 86 -5.25 11.70 3.95
C GLN A 86 -5.50 11.69 5.45
N ALA A 87 -5.02 10.69 6.16
CA ALA A 87 -5.20 10.54 7.61
C ALA A 87 -4.13 11.25 8.44
N ALA A 88 -2.98 11.57 7.85
CA ALA A 88 -1.90 12.26 8.54
C ALA A 88 -2.28 13.72 8.82
N ASP A 89 -2.06 14.17 10.04
CA ASP A 89 -2.30 15.56 10.47
C ASP A 89 -1.12 16.47 10.12
N SER A 90 0.04 15.90 9.85
CA SER A 90 1.27 16.64 9.52
C SER A 90 2.19 15.87 8.57
N VAL A 91 3.10 16.62 7.95
CA VAL A 91 4.17 16.06 7.11
C VAL A 91 5.11 15.17 7.95
N ASP A 92 5.37 15.54 9.19
CA ASP A 92 6.27 14.81 10.08
C ASP A 92 5.76 13.39 10.37
N GLU A 93 4.44 13.18 10.44
CA GLU A 93 3.84 11.85 10.61
C GLU A 93 4.12 10.97 9.39
N VAL A 94 3.95 11.51 8.18
CA VAL A 94 4.27 10.80 6.94
C VAL A 94 5.77 10.47 6.88
N GLN A 95 6.61 11.42 7.23
CA GLN A 95 8.06 11.21 7.29
C GLN A 95 8.44 10.14 8.32
N GLY A 96 7.77 10.10 9.47
CA GLY A 96 7.96 9.06 10.49
C GLY A 96 7.65 7.67 9.96
N VAL A 97 6.57 7.53 9.19
CA VAL A 97 6.23 6.26 8.52
C VAL A 97 7.28 5.90 7.46
N ILE A 98 7.70 6.85 6.63
CA ILE A 98 8.75 6.60 5.62
C ILE A 98 10.05 6.15 6.31
N ALA A 99 10.47 6.82 7.38
CA ALA A 99 11.66 6.44 8.14
C ALA A 99 11.56 5.03 8.71
N HIS A 100 10.36 4.62 9.17
CA HIS A 100 10.10 3.26 9.64
C HIS A 100 10.28 2.25 8.50
N GLU A 101 9.71 2.50 7.33
CA GLU A 101 9.85 1.63 6.16
C GLU A 101 11.31 1.54 5.66
N LEU A 102 12.05 2.66 5.69
CA LEU A 102 13.49 2.65 5.40
C LEU A 102 14.27 1.78 6.39
N GLY A 103 13.85 1.73 7.65
CA GLY A 103 14.38 0.80 8.66
C GLY A 103 14.23 -0.67 8.25
N HIS A 104 13.14 -1.03 7.60
CA HIS A 104 12.96 -2.39 7.05
C HIS A 104 13.93 -2.68 5.90
N ILE A 105 14.21 -1.70 5.04
CA ILE A 105 15.22 -1.85 3.97
C ILE A 105 16.60 -2.11 4.58
N THR A 106 17.02 -1.27 5.51
CA THR A 106 18.36 -1.36 6.13
C THR A 106 18.52 -2.59 7.02
N GLY A 107 17.43 -3.04 7.65
CA GLY A 107 17.40 -4.26 8.47
C GLY A 107 17.32 -5.56 7.65
N GLY A 108 17.18 -5.48 6.33
CA GLY A 108 17.00 -6.66 5.48
C GLY A 108 15.64 -7.35 5.64
N HIS A 109 14.66 -6.66 6.23
CA HIS A 109 13.30 -7.18 6.47
C HIS A 109 12.37 -6.87 5.28
N VAL A 110 12.79 -7.16 4.07
CA VAL A 110 11.93 -7.02 2.88
C VAL A 110 10.85 -8.10 2.97
N ILE A 111 9.60 -7.65 3.17
CA ILE A 111 8.47 -8.55 3.37
C ILE A 111 8.15 -9.27 2.06
N ASN A 112 8.36 -10.58 2.04
CA ASN A 112 7.72 -11.49 1.10
C ASN A 112 6.25 -11.67 1.52
N ASP A 113 5.42 -10.94 0.94
CA ASP A 113 3.99 -10.94 0.56
C ASP A 113 2.90 -11.66 1.40
N SER A 114 3.09 -12.30 2.52
CA SER A 114 1.99 -13.06 3.10
C SER A 114 1.62 -12.83 4.57
N GLY A 115 2.32 -12.00 5.31
CA GLY A 115 2.05 -11.81 6.75
C GLY A 115 2.14 -10.38 7.27
N GLY A 116 2.67 -9.47 6.48
CA GLY A 116 3.06 -8.14 6.96
C GLY A 116 1.95 -7.10 7.10
N LYS A 117 0.82 -7.27 6.39
CA LYS A 117 -0.21 -6.23 6.29
C LYS A 117 -0.84 -5.84 7.64
N ALA A 118 -1.11 -6.80 8.51
CA ALA A 118 -1.73 -6.52 9.81
C ALA A 118 -0.74 -5.88 10.80
N ALA A 119 0.50 -6.35 10.82
CA ALA A 119 1.53 -5.82 11.72
C ALA A 119 1.94 -4.40 11.32
N THR A 120 2.09 -4.14 10.02
CA THR A 120 2.42 -2.81 9.50
C THR A 120 1.30 -1.80 9.79
N GLY A 121 0.03 -2.17 9.57
CA GLY A 121 -1.10 -1.29 9.84
C GLY A 121 -1.22 -0.86 11.32
N ILE A 122 -0.95 -1.76 12.27
CA ILE A 122 -0.94 -1.44 13.70
C ILE A 122 0.22 -0.50 14.03
N THR A 123 1.40 -0.71 13.45
CA THR A 123 2.58 0.13 13.68
C THR A 123 2.37 1.53 13.12
N ILE A 124 1.82 1.66 11.91
CA ILE A 124 1.50 2.95 11.30
C ILE A 124 0.49 3.72 12.16
N LEU A 125 -0.57 3.06 12.59
CA LEU A 125 -1.57 3.69 13.47
C LEU A 125 -0.93 4.17 14.78
N SER A 126 -0.02 3.41 15.37
CA SER A 126 0.67 3.82 16.60
C SER A 126 1.63 4.98 16.38
N LEU A 127 2.27 5.07 15.21
CA LEU A 127 3.11 6.21 14.83
C LEU A 127 2.30 7.49 14.65
N LEU A 128 1.14 7.42 14.00
CA LEU A 128 0.24 8.55 13.82
C LEU A 128 -0.37 9.01 15.15
N LEU A 129 -0.78 8.08 16.03
CA LEU A 129 -1.34 8.39 17.35
C LEU A 129 -0.27 8.82 18.36
N GLY A 130 0.95 8.30 18.25
CA GLY A 130 2.07 8.64 19.14
C GLY A 130 2.58 10.06 18.98
N GLY A 131 2.42 10.67 17.80
CA GLY A 131 2.72 12.08 17.54
C GLY A 131 1.80 13.05 18.29
N LEU A 132 0.65 12.61 18.77
CA LEU A 132 -0.30 13.39 19.58
C LEU A 132 0.06 13.46 21.08
N ALA A 133 1.06 12.70 21.53
CA ALA A 133 1.43 12.57 22.96
C ALA A 133 2.75 13.25 23.34
N ALA A 134 3.33 14.07 22.44
CA ALA A 134 4.58 14.77 22.67
C ALA A 134 4.37 16.28 22.88
#